data_305d3b310b524d8c6b2a195d6df24234
#
_entry.id   305d3b310b524d8c6b2a195d6df24234
#
_cell.length_a   1.000
_cell.length_b   1.000
_cell.length_c   1.000
_cell.angle_alpha   90.00
_cell.angle_beta   90.00
_cell.angle_gamma   90.00
#
_symmetry.space_group_name_H-M   'P 1'
#
loop_
_entity.id
_entity.type
_entity.pdbx_description
1 polymer ?
#
loop_
_entity_poly.entity_id
_entity_poly.type
_entity_poly.pdbx_seq_one_letter_code
_entity_poly.pdbx_strand_id
1 'polypeptide(L)'
;YITMNGAYCFVGEEVIYKSAIPQEEVKAMAAFCEKKGVPCIFVEEHNISVCQPNEMVKKIFYDFLHVNVIPTVSFEEASNKEVIQMTPFITEEEEKEVLPSIPTCEIGRWYPAFADVTAKGDTKQKGIDEIIRYFGIRLEETMSFGDGGNDISMLRHAAIGVAMGQAKENVKAAADY
;
A
#
# COMPACT_ATOMS: atom_id res chain seq x y z
N TYR A 1 3.18 -5.25 14.00
CA TYR A 1 3.32 -4.35 12.85
C TYR A 1 2.15 -4.50 11.90
N ILE A 2 1.73 -3.39 11.29
CA ILE A 2 0.75 -3.33 10.20
C ILE A 2 1.48 -2.65 9.03
N THR A 3 1.64 -3.35 7.92
CA THR A 3 2.37 -2.88 6.75
C THR A 3 1.52 -3.02 5.48
N MET A 4 2.00 -2.47 4.35
CA MET A 4 1.33 -2.58 3.04
C MET A 4 -0.17 -2.22 3.11
N ASN A 5 -0.47 -1.05 3.72
CA ASN A 5 -1.84 -0.55 3.94
C ASN A 5 -2.79 -1.52 4.68
N GLY A 6 -2.25 -2.46 5.47
CA GLY A 6 -3.04 -3.46 6.20
C GLY A 6 -3.04 -4.85 5.58
N ALA A 7 -2.47 -5.03 4.40
CA ALA A 7 -2.40 -6.31 3.71
C ALA A 7 -1.44 -7.31 4.38
N TYR A 8 -0.53 -6.83 5.22
CA TYR A 8 0.44 -7.68 5.92
C TYR A 8 0.62 -7.23 7.37
N CYS A 9 0.26 -8.10 8.31
CA CYS A 9 0.34 -7.83 9.74
C CYS A 9 1.12 -8.94 10.45
N PHE A 10 2.05 -8.56 11.35
CA PHE A 10 2.87 -9.53 12.08
C PHE A 10 3.24 -9.03 13.49
N VAL A 11 3.54 -9.99 14.37
CA VAL A 11 3.99 -9.77 15.75
C VAL A 11 5.27 -10.57 16.00
N GLY A 12 6.39 -9.88 16.19
CA GLY A 12 7.70 -10.54 16.19
C GLY A 12 7.96 -11.20 14.84
N GLU A 13 8.09 -12.52 14.82
CA GLU A 13 8.26 -13.34 13.59
C GLU A 13 6.96 -14.02 13.14
N GLU A 14 5.87 -13.87 13.89
CA GLU A 14 4.59 -14.51 13.60
C GLU A 14 3.74 -13.64 12.67
N VAL A 15 3.43 -14.14 11.48
CA VAL A 15 2.49 -13.49 10.55
C VAL A 15 1.07 -13.82 10.98
N ILE A 16 0.30 -12.79 11.35
CA ILE A 16 -1.08 -12.94 11.82
C ILE A 16 -2.12 -12.67 10.74
N TYR A 17 -1.74 -11.93 9.72
CA TYR A 17 -2.57 -11.67 8.54
C TYR A 17 -1.72 -11.40 7.31
N LYS A 18 -2.09 -12.02 6.20
CA LYS A 18 -1.50 -11.78 4.89
C LYS A 18 -2.58 -11.87 3.81
N SER A 19 -2.62 -10.89 2.94
CA SER A 19 -3.51 -10.85 1.78
C SER A 19 -2.66 -10.54 0.54
N ALA A 20 -2.65 -11.47 -0.41
CA ALA A 20 -1.95 -11.29 -1.67
C ALA A 20 -2.92 -10.86 -2.78
N ILE A 21 -2.40 -10.09 -3.72
CA ILE A 21 -3.13 -9.69 -4.93
C ILE A 21 -3.31 -10.93 -5.82
N PRO A 22 -4.51 -11.16 -6.40
CA PRO A 22 -4.72 -12.25 -7.34
C PRO A 22 -3.71 -12.21 -8.49
N GLN A 23 -3.14 -13.37 -8.80
CA GLN A 23 -2.06 -13.50 -9.80
C GLN A 23 -2.39 -12.89 -11.16
N GLU A 24 -3.65 -13.02 -11.60
CA GLU A 24 -4.12 -12.46 -12.88
C GLU A 24 -4.10 -10.92 -12.87
N GLU A 25 -4.37 -10.32 -11.72
CA GLU A 25 -4.36 -8.86 -11.57
C GLU A 25 -2.92 -8.33 -11.43
N VAL A 26 -2.01 -9.09 -10.82
CA VAL A 26 -0.57 -8.77 -10.83
C VAL A 26 -0.05 -8.75 -12.27
N LYS A 27 -0.39 -9.76 -13.07
CA LYS A 27 -0.01 -9.83 -14.49
C LYS A 27 -0.64 -8.71 -15.32
N ALA A 28 -1.90 -8.37 -15.06
CA ALA A 28 -2.58 -7.27 -15.75
C ALA A 28 -1.89 -5.92 -15.49
N MET A 29 -1.54 -5.63 -14.23
CA MET A 29 -0.80 -4.42 -13.89
C MET A 29 0.61 -4.42 -14.49
N ALA A 30 1.33 -5.54 -14.43
CA ALA A 30 2.65 -5.69 -15.02
C ALA A 30 2.62 -5.40 -16.52
N ALA A 31 1.70 -6.01 -17.26
CA ALA A 31 1.53 -5.79 -18.70
C ALA A 31 1.13 -4.34 -19.02
N PHE A 32 0.30 -3.71 -18.18
CA PHE A 32 -0.06 -2.31 -18.33
C PHE A 32 1.16 -1.40 -18.17
N CYS A 33 1.94 -1.57 -17.10
CA CYS A 33 3.14 -0.77 -16.84
C CYS A 33 4.20 -0.98 -17.94
N GLU A 34 4.41 -2.21 -18.37
CA GLU A 34 5.34 -2.52 -19.47
C GLU A 34 4.94 -1.83 -20.76
N LYS A 35 3.67 -1.89 -21.14
CA LYS A 35 3.13 -1.21 -22.32
C LYS A 35 3.27 0.30 -22.27
N LYS A 36 3.07 0.88 -21.09
CA LYS A 36 3.20 2.34 -20.85
C LYS A 36 4.67 2.78 -20.72
N GLY A 37 5.61 1.87 -20.51
CA GLY A 37 7.00 2.18 -20.25
C GLY A 37 7.23 2.86 -18.90
N VAL A 38 6.40 2.57 -17.90
CA VAL A 38 6.46 3.17 -16.56
C VAL A 38 6.98 2.19 -15.53
N PRO A 39 7.71 2.66 -14.49
CA PRO A 39 8.15 1.80 -13.40
C PRO A 39 7.00 1.21 -12.61
N CYS A 40 7.22 0.01 -12.07
CA CYS A 40 6.39 -0.57 -11.04
C CYS A 40 7.27 -1.28 -10.00
N ILE A 41 6.99 -1.05 -8.72
CA ILE A 41 7.60 -1.79 -7.62
C ILE A 41 6.64 -2.89 -7.20
N PHE A 42 7.17 -4.09 -6.97
CA PHE A 42 6.44 -5.27 -6.51
C PHE A 42 6.96 -5.66 -5.13
N VAL A 43 6.05 -5.76 -4.17
CA VAL A 43 6.37 -6.08 -2.78
C VAL A 43 5.82 -7.47 -2.44
N GLU A 44 6.72 -8.36 -2.12
CA GLU A 44 6.47 -9.72 -1.65
C GLU A 44 6.59 -9.77 -0.11
N GLU A 45 6.39 -10.90 0.50
CA GLU A 45 6.52 -11.08 1.95
C GLU A 45 7.93 -10.75 2.47
N HIS A 46 8.96 -11.19 1.75
CA HIS A 46 10.35 -11.05 2.17
C HIS A 46 11.24 -10.32 1.15
N ASN A 47 10.68 -9.92 0.02
CA ASN A 47 11.42 -9.31 -1.07
C ASN A 47 10.69 -8.08 -1.62
N ILE A 48 11.46 -7.22 -2.23
CA ILE A 48 10.99 -6.09 -3.01
C ILE A 48 11.76 -6.04 -4.31
N SER A 49 11.09 -5.77 -5.42
CA SER A 49 11.71 -5.63 -6.72
C SER A 49 11.13 -4.47 -7.51
N VAL A 50 11.86 -3.94 -8.47
CA VAL A 50 11.40 -2.85 -9.34
C VAL A 50 11.60 -3.23 -10.81
N CYS A 51 10.58 -2.97 -11.62
CA CYS A 51 10.63 -3.11 -13.07
C CYS A 51 10.76 -1.72 -13.71
N GLN A 52 11.62 -1.62 -14.73
CA GLN A 52 11.88 -0.38 -15.49
C GLN A 52 12.16 0.86 -14.62
N PRO A 53 13.09 0.80 -13.63
CA PRO A 53 13.40 1.95 -12.79
C PRO A 53 13.91 3.14 -13.64
N ASN A 54 13.52 4.34 -13.24
CA ASN A 54 13.92 5.58 -13.87
C ASN A 54 14.39 6.61 -12.83
N GLU A 55 14.75 7.83 -13.26
CA GLU A 55 15.20 8.88 -12.36
C GLU A 55 14.16 9.29 -11.31
N MET A 56 12.88 9.08 -11.57
CA MET A 56 11.82 9.36 -10.59
C MET A 56 11.82 8.36 -9.44
N VAL A 57 12.00 7.07 -9.73
CA VAL A 57 12.20 6.02 -8.71
C VAL A 57 13.40 6.37 -7.85
N LYS A 58 14.54 6.71 -8.47
CA LYS A 58 15.76 7.10 -7.77
C LYS A 58 15.52 8.28 -6.84
N LYS A 59 14.99 9.38 -7.38
CA LYS A 59 14.73 10.60 -6.62
C LYS A 59 13.80 10.39 -5.43
N ILE A 60 12.73 9.58 -5.61
CA ILE A 60 11.73 9.39 -4.56
C ILE A 60 12.17 8.31 -3.58
N PHE A 61 12.49 7.11 -4.06
CA PHE A 61 12.75 5.97 -3.17
C PHE A 61 14.15 6.01 -2.58
N TYR A 62 15.18 6.35 -3.35
CA TYR A 62 16.56 6.31 -2.83
C TYR A 62 16.98 7.62 -2.19
N ASP A 63 16.72 8.77 -2.84
CA ASP A 63 17.20 10.06 -2.34
C ASP A 63 16.28 10.65 -1.25
N PHE A 64 14.94 10.58 -1.41
CA PHE A 64 13.99 11.18 -0.48
C PHE A 64 13.55 10.21 0.63
N LEU A 65 13.15 8.99 0.30
CA LEU A 65 12.71 8.00 1.28
C LEU A 65 13.86 7.18 1.89
N HIS A 66 15.09 7.33 1.38
CA HIS A 66 16.28 6.62 1.84
C HIS A 66 16.14 5.09 1.86
N VAL A 67 15.35 4.55 0.94
CA VAL A 67 15.22 3.10 0.75
C VAL A 67 16.51 2.58 0.14
N ASN A 68 16.97 1.41 0.58
CA ASN A 68 18.09 0.73 -0.07
C ASN A 68 17.79 0.45 -1.56
N VAL A 69 18.83 0.31 -2.36
CA VAL A 69 18.65 0.01 -3.79
C VAL A 69 17.81 -1.24 -3.98
N ILE A 70 16.68 -1.09 -4.67
CA ILE A 70 15.74 -2.17 -4.95
C ILE A 70 16.26 -2.97 -6.16
N PRO A 71 16.33 -4.31 -6.07
CA PRO A 71 16.73 -5.15 -7.20
C PRO A 71 15.83 -4.93 -8.43
N THR A 72 16.47 -4.77 -9.59
CA THR A 72 15.75 -4.63 -10.87
C THR A 72 15.51 -6.01 -11.48
N VAL A 73 14.26 -6.28 -11.85
CA VAL A 73 13.83 -7.54 -12.50
C VAL A 73 12.96 -7.24 -13.72
N SER A 74 12.66 -8.26 -14.52
CA SER A 74 11.68 -8.15 -15.60
C SER A 74 10.24 -8.16 -15.06
N PHE A 75 9.29 -7.61 -15.83
CA PHE A 75 7.87 -7.72 -15.51
C PHE A 75 7.39 -9.17 -15.48
N GLU A 76 7.91 -10.02 -16.35
CA GLU A 76 7.62 -11.46 -16.35
C GLU A 76 8.06 -12.11 -15.04
N GLU A 77 9.28 -11.84 -14.58
CA GLU A 77 9.78 -12.38 -13.31
C GLU A 77 8.95 -11.89 -12.13
N ALA A 78 8.73 -10.59 -12.00
CA ALA A 78 7.98 -10.00 -10.89
C ALA A 78 6.54 -10.50 -10.84
N SER A 79 5.87 -10.58 -12.00
CA SER A 79 4.45 -10.95 -12.07
C SER A 79 4.18 -12.45 -11.86
N ASN A 80 5.17 -13.29 -11.77
CA ASN A 80 5.02 -14.72 -11.46
C ASN A 80 5.20 -15.05 -9.96
N LYS A 81 5.37 -14.03 -9.12
CA LYS A 81 5.54 -14.18 -7.66
C LYS A 81 4.26 -13.86 -6.90
N GLU A 82 4.18 -14.26 -5.63
CA GLU A 82 3.11 -13.83 -4.73
C GLU A 82 3.36 -12.39 -4.32
N VAL A 83 2.54 -11.48 -4.79
CA VAL A 83 2.67 -10.03 -4.59
C VAL A 83 1.60 -9.55 -3.61
N ILE A 84 2.01 -8.82 -2.58
CA ILE A 84 1.11 -8.25 -1.57
C ILE A 84 0.75 -6.81 -1.92
N GLN A 85 1.70 -6.05 -2.45
CA GLN A 85 1.48 -4.67 -2.90
C GLN A 85 2.23 -4.41 -4.20
N MET A 86 1.61 -3.66 -5.10
CA MET A 86 2.28 -3.06 -6.25
C MET A 86 2.31 -1.55 -6.09
N THR A 87 3.39 -0.90 -6.58
CA THR A 87 3.48 0.56 -6.60
C THR A 87 3.84 1.02 -8.03
N PRO A 88 2.83 1.10 -8.93
CA PRO A 88 3.01 1.62 -10.27
C PRO A 88 3.20 3.14 -10.27
N PHE A 89 4.10 3.64 -11.11
CA PHE A 89 4.33 5.07 -11.33
C PHE A 89 3.40 5.59 -12.43
N ILE A 90 2.14 5.71 -12.12
CA ILE A 90 1.05 6.07 -13.04
C ILE A 90 0.32 7.34 -12.59
N THR A 91 -0.31 8.03 -13.52
CA THR A 91 -1.18 9.18 -13.30
C THR A 91 -2.59 8.75 -12.86
N GLU A 92 -3.41 9.72 -12.42
CA GLU A 92 -4.83 9.46 -12.07
C GLU A 92 -5.67 9.03 -13.30
N GLU A 93 -5.31 9.48 -14.50
CA GLU A 93 -5.95 9.05 -15.74
C GLU A 93 -5.60 7.59 -16.04
N GLU A 94 -4.35 7.22 -15.87
CA GLU A 94 -3.87 5.84 -16.07
C GLU A 94 -4.42 4.88 -15.02
N GLU A 95 -4.68 5.35 -13.78
CA GLU A 95 -5.43 4.56 -12.79
C GLU A 95 -6.80 4.16 -13.32
N LYS A 96 -7.56 5.13 -13.87
CA LYS A 96 -8.88 4.86 -14.46
C LYS A 96 -8.82 3.88 -15.64
N GLU A 97 -7.71 3.92 -16.40
CA GLU A 97 -7.50 3.01 -17.53
C GLU A 97 -7.23 1.57 -17.05
N VAL A 98 -6.45 1.38 -15.98
CA VAL A 98 -6.06 0.05 -15.52
C VAL A 98 -7.10 -0.61 -14.59
N LEU A 99 -7.88 0.18 -13.83
CA LEU A 99 -8.88 -0.31 -12.87
C LEU A 99 -9.79 -1.44 -13.38
N PRO A 100 -10.32 -1.41 -14.61
CA PRO A 100 -11.14 -2.50 -15.12
C PRO A 100 -10.41 -3.86 -15.24
N SER A 101 -9.07 -3.84 -15.28
CA SER A 101 -8.22 -5.05 -15.39
C SER A 101 -7.80 -5.60 -14.01
N ILE A 102 -8.09 -4.86 -12.94
CA ILE A 102 -7.75 -5.23 -11.55
C ILE A 102 -8.97 -5.05 -10.63
N PRO A 103 -10.11 -5.70 -10.91
CA PRO A 103 -11.41 -5.42 -10.26
C PRO A 103 -11.45 -5.76 -8.77
N THR A 104 -10.55 -6.63 -8.30
CA THR A 104 -10.45 -7.02 -6.88
C THR A 104 -9.32 -6.31 -6.15
N CYS A 105 -8.70 -5.32 -6.77
CA CYS A 105 -7.74 -4.42 -6.13
C CYS A 105 -8.36 -3.08 -5.78
N GLU A 106 -7.71 -2.36 -4.90
CA GLU A 106 -7.94 -0.94 -4.63
C GLU A 106 -6.64 -0.16 -4.72
N ILE A 107 -6.77 1.11 -5.09
CA ILE A 107 -5.65 2.02 -5.34
C ILE A 107 -5.68 3.12 -4.29
N GLY A 108 -4.57 3.31 -3.59
CA GLY A 108 -4.34 4.39 -2.63
C GLY A 108 -3.21 5.30 -3.09
N ARG A 109 -3.49 6.61 -3.28
CA ARG A 109 -2.47 7.59 -3.66
C ARG A 109 -2.13 8.51 -2.50
N TRP A 110 -0.88 8.54 -2.11
CA TRP A 110 -0.36 9.48 -1.11
C TRP A 110 0.76 10.38 -1.67
N TYR A 111 1.27 10.06 -2.86
CA TYR A 111 2.26 10.87 -3.57
C TYR A 111 1.85 11.07 -5.03
N PRO A 112 2.04 12.25 -5.64
CA PRO A 112 1.53 12.54 -7.00
C PRO A 112 2.05 11.62 -8.11
N ALA A 113 3.26 11.08 -7.96
CA ALA A 113 3.95 10.33 -9.02
C ALA A 113 3.61 8.84 -9.06
N PHE A 114 2.99 8.27 -8.02
CA PHE A 114 2.69 6.84 -7.94
C PHE A 114 1.48 6.58 -7.06
N ALA A 115 0.98 5.37 -7.10
CA ALA A 115 -0.06 4.89 -6.21
C ALA A 115 0.31 3.50 -5.67
N ASP A 116 -0.21 3.16 -4.50
CA ASP A 116 -0.14 1.82 -3.95
C ASP A 116 -1.39 1.04 -4.34
N VAL A 117 -1.19 -0.20 -4.78
CA VAL A 117 -2.25 -1.13 -5.17
C VAL A 117 -2.17 -2.35 -4.26
N THR A 118 -3.27 -2.63 -3.55
CA THR A 118 -3.42 -3.80 -2.67
C THR A 118 -4.70 -4.54 -3.02
N ALA A 119 -4.91 -5.73 -2.48
CA ALA A 119 -6.18 -6.41 -2.62
C ALA A 119 -7.29 -5.60 -1.93
N LYS A 120 -8.49 -5.64 -2.48
CA LYS A 120 -9.64 -4.87 -2.00
C LYS A 120 -10.04 -5.26 -0.58
N GLY A 121 -10.21 -4.25 0.27
CA GLY A 121 -10.51 -4.44 1.68
C GLY A 121 -9.29 -4.49 2.60
N ASP A 122 -8.08 -4.45 2.04
CA ASP A 122 -6.85 -4.30 2.81
C ASP A 122 -6.64 -2.82 3.14
N THR A 123 -7.09 -2.43 4.30
CA THR A 123 -6.99 -1.07 4.82
C THR A 123 -6.23 -1.06 6.14
N LYS A 124 -5.71 0.09 6.53
CA LYS A 124 -5.09 0.26 7.86
C LYS A 124 -6.07 -0.08 8.99
N GLN A 125 -7.37 0.17 8.80
CA GLN A 125 -8.44 -0.28 9.69
C GLN A 125 -8.44 -1.81 9.83
N LYS A 126 -8.41 -2.55 8.71
CA LYS A 126 -8.35 -4.02 8.71
C LYS A 126 -7.14 -4.52 9.49
N GLY A 127 -5.98 -3.90 9.28
CA GLY A 127 -4.77 -4.23 10.04
C GLY A 127 -4.94 -4.04 11.55
N ILE A 128 -5.62 -2.96 11.99
CA ILE A 128 -5.95 -2.76 13.42
C ILE A 128 -6.82 -3.91 13.92
N ASP A 129 -7.88 -4.28 13.19
CA ASP A 129 -8.78 -5.37 13.60
C ASP A 129 -8.03 -6.71 13.79
N GLU A 130 -7.05 -7.00 12.93
CA GLU A 130 -6.24 -8.21 13.07
C GLU A 130 -5.33 -8.14 14.31
N ILE A 131 -4.69 -7.01 14.56
CA ILE A 131 -3.82 -6.82 15.74
C ILE A 131 -4.61 -6.88 17.05
N ILE A 132 -5.74 -6.19 17.16
CA ILE A 132 -6.55 -6.19 18.39
C ILE A 132 -7.14 -7.58 18.66
N ARG A 133 -7.56 -8.31 17.61
CA ARG A 133 -8.02 -9.70 17.73
C ARG A 133 -6.92 -10.61 18.26
N TYR A 134 -5.70 -10.48 17.74
CA TYR A 134 -4.55 -11.28 18.17
C TYR A 134 -4.24 -11.08 19.65
N PHE A 135 -4.26 -9.84 20.13
CA PHE A 135 -3.96 -9.51 21.53
C PHE A 135 -5.16 -9.57 22.48
N GLY A 136 -6.37 -9.80 21.99
CA GLY A 136 -7.60 -9.75 22.80
C GLY A 136 -7.93 -8.35 23.32
N ILE A 137 -7.49 -7.31 22.60
CA ILE A 137 -7.76 -5.90 22.91
C ILE A 137 -9.14 -5.52 22.36
N ARG A 138 -9.91 -4.73 23.11
CA ARG A 138 -11.18 -4.19 22.62
C ARG A 138 -10.93 -2.92 21.82
N LEU A 139 -11.80 -2.65 20.86
CA LEU A 139 -11.68 -1.46 20.01
C LEU A 139 -11.70 -0.16 20.84
N GLU A 140 -12.48 -0.13 21.93
CA GLU A 140 -12.58 1.00 22.86
C GLU A 140 -11.27 1.30 23.61
N GLU A 141 -10.27 0.42 23.53
CA GLU A 141 -8.95 0.57 24.14
C GLU A 141 -7.89 1.03 23.13
N THR A 142 -8.31 1.46 21.93
CA THR A 142 -7.39 1.84 20.84
C THR A 142 -7.30 3.35 20.64
N MET A 143 -6.13 3.80 20.21
CA MET A 143 -5.88 5.16 19.74
C MET A 143 -5.05 5.08 18.46
N SER A 144 -5.41 5.89 17.46
CA SER A 144 -4.66 5.99 16.20
C SER A 144 -4.18 7.41 15.94
N PHE A 145 -3.04 7.52 15.26
CA PHE A 145 -2.44 8.79 14.81
C PHE A 145 -2.22 8.71 13.30
N GLY A 146 -2.57 9.78 12.56
CA GLY A 146 -2.42 9.79 11.11
C GLY A 146 -2.35 11.18 10.51
N ASP A 147 -1.83 11.29 9.28
CA ASP A 147 -1.69 12.56 8.54
C ASP A 147 -2.07 12.43 7.06
N GLY A 148 -2.16 11.22 6.53
CA GLY A 148 -2.46 10.94 5.13
C GLY A 148 -3.92 10.59 4.85
N GLY A 149 -4.32 10.69 3.59
CA GLY A 149 -5.67 10.29 3.16
C GLY A 149 -5.97 8.81 3.41
N ASN A 150 -4.95 7.95 3.33
CA ASN A 150 -5.05 6.52 3.63
C ASN A 150 -5.17 6.21 5.14
N ASP A 151 -4.99 7.21 6.02
CA ASP A 151 -5.19 7.08 7.46
C ASP A 151 -6.63 7.35 7.90
N ILE A 152 -7.45 7.97 7.04
CA ILE A 152 -8.82 8.37 7.38
C ILE A 152 -9.64 7.19 7.93
N SER A 153 -9.52 6.01 7.32
CA SER A 153 -10.26 4.83 7.77
C SER A 153 -9.86 4.40 9.18
N MET A 154 -8.57 4.39 9.49
CA MET A 154 -8.10 4.02 10.83
C MET A 154 -8.38 5.10 11.88
N LEU A 155 -8.32 6.39 11.51
CA LEU A 155 -8.67 7.49 12.42
C LEU A 155 -10.13 7.42 12.87
N ARG A 156 -11.03 7.10 11.94
CA ARG A 156 -12.46 6.93 12.24
C ARG A 156 -12.79 5.63 12.99
N HIS A 157 -11.93 4.64 12.85
CA HIS A 157 -12.18 3.29 13.38
C HIS A 157 -11.72 3.14 14.81
N ALA A 158 -10.56 3.67 15.17
CA ALA A 158 -10.06 3.61 16.56
C ALA A 158 -11.01 4.34 17.51
N ALA A 159 -10.98 3.96 18.79
CA ALA A 159 -11.77 4.65 19.80
C ALA A 159 -11.40 6.12 19.94
N ILE A 160 -10.14 6.46 19.67
CA ILE A 160 -9.65 7.84 19.61
C ILE A 160 -8.79 7.97 18.36
N GLY A 161 -9.21 8.82 17.42
CA GLY A 161 -8.44 9.21 16.26
C GLY A 161 -7.77 10.56 16.47
N VAL A 162 -6.47 10.67 16.21
CA VAL A 162 -5.68 11.90 16.36
C VAL A 162 -5.03 12.25 15.02
N ALA A 163 -5.39 13.40 14.44
CA ALA A 163 -4.75 13.90 13.24
C ALA A 163 -3.49 14.70 13.59
N MET A 164 -2.41 14.47 12.84
CA MET A 164 -1.18 15.24 12.98
C MET A 164 -1.42 16.70 12.58
N GLY A 165 -0.72 17.64 13.24
CA GLY A 165 -0.92 19.07 13.03
C GLY A 165 -0.77 19.55 11.58
N GLN A 166 0.12 18.93 10.80
CA GLN A 166 0.35 19.19 9.37
C GLN A 166 -0.65 18.50 8.43
N ALA A 167 -1.56 17.65 8.96
CA ALA A 167 -2.52 16.92 8.15
C ALA A 167 -3.47 17.87 7.39
N LYS A 168 -3.94 17.43 6.22
CA LYS A 168 -4.93 18.16 5.43
C LYS A 168 -6.29 18.21 6.17
N GLU A 169 -7.11 19.21 5.84
CA GLU A 169 -8.41 19.44 6.51
C GLU A 169 -9.36 18.22 6.46
N ASN A 170 -9.37 17.47 5.37
CA ASN A 170 -10.18 16.24 5.27
C ASN A 170 -9.71 15.12 6.21
N VAL A 171 -8.42 15.06 6.54
CA VAL A 171 -7.87 14.12 7.51
C VAL A 171 -8.20 14.58 8.93
N LYS A 172 -8.01 15.87 9.23
CA LYS A 172 -8.41 16.49 10.51
C LYS A 172 -9.89 16.31 10.80
N ALA A 173 -10.75 16.49 9.78
CA ALA A 173 -12.20 16.29 9.91
C ALA A 173 -12.61 14.81 10.17
N ALA A 174 -11.69 13.87 10.01
CA ALA A 174 -11.92 12.44 10.26
C ALA A 174 -11.44 11.97 11.65
N ALA A 175 -10.77 12.85 12.40
CA ALA A 175 -10.20 12.57 13.71
C ALA A 175 -10.99 13.28 14.82
N ASP A 176 -10.81 12.82 16.05
CA ASP A 176 -11.39 13.43 17.25
C ASP A 176 -10.55 14.63 17.74
N TYR A 177 -9.23 14.58 17.46
CA TYR A 177 -8.25 15.58 17.88
C TYR A 177 -7.26 15.92 16.76
#